data_d3fdd705df0051e252939629dcb0b700
#
_entry.id   d3fdd705df0051e252939629dcb0b700
#
_cell.length_a   1.000
_cell.length_b   1.000
_cell.length_c   1.000
_cell.angle_alpha   90.00
_cell.angle_beta   90.00
_cell.angle_gamma   90.00
#
_symmetry.space_group_name_H-M   'P 1'
#
loop_
_entity.id
_entity.type
_entity.pdbx_description
1 polymer ?
#
loop_
_entity_poly.entity_id
_entity_poly.type
_entity_poly.pdbx_seq_one_letter_code
_entity_poly.pdbx_strand_id
1 'polypeptide(L)'
;MTPTQQDLSELLQRKGVRATPRRLQVLEELAHEPDDVTAQQLWGRLRERESATGLATVYRTLAILSEKGVVDVLSHHGGEQCYRLCGDEHHHHLLCERCHRVVEVQQCGLDDWVTAAAKRHGFVATNHRVEIVGLCADCR
;
A
#
# COMPACT_ATOMS: atom_id res chain seq x y z
N MET A 1 -4.18 -1.24 16.58
CA MET A 1 -4.99 -2.46 16.73
C MET A 1 -5.09 -3.16 15.37
N THR A 2 -4.79 -4.42 15.34
CA THR A 2 -4.84 -5.20 14.08
C THR A 2 -6.29 -5.48 13.70
N PRO A 3 -6.69 -5.22 12.44
CA PRO A 3 -8.06 -5.49 12.01
C PRO A 3 -8.39 -6.99 12.07
N THR A 4 -9.64 -7.30 12.36
CA THR A 4 -10.11 -8.69 12.38
C THR A 4 -10.35 -9.19 10.95
N GLN A 5 -10.47 -10.50 10.79
CA GLN A 5 -10.80 -11.08 9.49
C GLN A 5 -12.12 -10.54 8.93
N GLN A 6 -13.09 -10.30 9.80
CA GLN A 6 -14.34 -9.70 9.40
C GLN A 6 -14.16 -8.26 8.90
N ASP A 7 -13.35 -7.46 9.59
CA ASP A 7 -13.07 -6.09 9.17
C ASP A 7 -12.42 -6.07 7.78
N LEU A 8 -11.50 -6.98 7.53
CA LEU A 8 -10.82 -7.10 6.24
C LEU A 8 -11.77 -7.57 5.13
N SER A 9 -12.66 -8.50 5.46
CA SER A 9 -13.69 -8.95 4.52
C SER A 9 -14.65 -7.82 4.13
N GLU A 10 -15.08 -7.04 5.10
CA GLU A 10 -15.92 -5.86 4.87
C GLU A 10 -15.20 -4.79 4.05
N LEU A 11 -13.92 -4.58 4.32
CA LEU A 11 -13.09 -3.65 3.54
C LEU A 11 -13.04 -4.06 2.06
N LEU A 12 -12.78 -5.34 1.79
CA LEU A 12 -12.76 -5.85 0.42
C LEU A 12 -14.13 -5.66 -0.26
N GLN A 13 -15.20 -5.94 0.46
CA GLN A 13 -16.56 -5.80 -0.06
C GLN A 13 -16.86 -4.34 -0.43
N ARG A 14 -16.50 -3.39 0.44
CA ARG A 14 -16.66 -1.95 0.16
C ARG A 14 -15.88 -1.50 -1.07
N LYS A 15 -14.74 -2.11 -1.33
CA LYS A 15 -13.89 -1.80 -2.48
C LYS A 15 -14.23 -2.59 -3.74
N GLY A 16 -15.30 -3.40 -3.69
CA GLY A 16 -15.74 -4.19 -4.84
C GLY A 16 -14.82 -5.37 -5.15
N VAL A 17 -14.10 -5.86 -4.16
CA VAL A 17 -13.20 -7.01 -4.28
C VAL A 17 -13.83 -8.22 -3.60
N ARG A 18 -13.92 -9.31 -4.33
CA ARG A 18 -14.44 -10.57 -3.76
C ARG A 18 -13.48 -11.09 -2.68
N ALA A 19 -14.01 -11.33 -1.48
CA ALA A 19 -13.26 -11.82 -0.34
C ALA A 19 -13.05 -13.34 -0.43
N THR A 20 -12.09 -13.77 -1.26
CA THR A 20 -11.72 -15.19 -1.32
C THR A 20 -10.79 -15.53 -0.16
N PRO A 21 -10.70 -16.82 0.26
CA PRO A 21 -9.78 -17.21 1.34
C PRO A 21 -8.33 -16.80 1.09
N ARG A 22 -7.85 -16.91 -0.15
CA ARG A 22 -6.48 -16.51 -0.52
C ARG A 22 -6.25 -15.01 -0.38
N ARG A 23 -7.21 -14.21 -0.83
CA ARG A 23 -7.13 -12.74 -0.72
C ARG A 23 -7.14 -12.30 0.74
N LEU A 24 -7.97 -12.94 1.55
CA LEU A 24 -8.02 -12.67 3.00
C LEU A 24 -6.71 -13.04 3.68
N GLN A 25 -6.11 -14.17 3.34
CA GLN A 25 -4.82 -14.57 3.90
C GLN A 25 -3.71 -13.55 3.59
N VAL A 26 -3.65 -13.12 2.33
CA VAL A 26 -2.67 -12.10 1.91
C VAL A 26 -2.90 -10.79 2.67
N LEU A 27 -4.14 -10.36 2.76
CA LEU A 27 -4.49 -9.11 3.43
C LEU A 27 -4.26 -9.17 4.94
N GLU A 28 -4.58 -10.28 5.58
CA GLU A 28 -4.30 -10.51 7.01
C GLU A 28 -2.81 -10.43 7.30
N GLU A 29 -1.99 -11.08 6.50
CA GLU A 29 -0.56 -11.06 6.70
C GLU A 29 -0.01 -9.64 6.53
N LEU A 30 -0.50 -8.93 5.51
CA LEU A 30 -0.11 -7.55 5.26
C LEU A 30 -0.53 -6.62 6.42
N ALA A 31 -1.70 -6.87 7.01
CA ALA A 31 -2.20 -6.08 8.15
C ALA A 31 -1.35 -6.25 9.42
N HIS A 32 -0.59 -7.33 9.53
CA HIS A 32 0.33 -7.56 10.66
C HIS A 32 1.69 -6.88 10.48
N GLU A 33 1.98 -6.39 9.28
CA GLU A 33 3.26 -5.75 9.00
C GLU A 33 3.24 -4.29 9.47
N PRO A 34 4.21 -3.90 10.30
CA PRO A 34 4.29 -2.50 10.78
C PRO A 34 4.73 -1.54 9.69
N ASP A 35 5.52 -2.02 8.73
CA ASP A 35 6.04 -1.26 7.61
C ASP A 35 5.61 -1.91 6.29
N ASP A 36 6.08 -1.37 5.18
CA ASP A 36 5.83 -1.96 3.88
C ASP A 36 6.69 -3.22 3.67
N VAL A 37 6.21 -4.11 2.81
CA VAL A 37 6.90 -5.37 2.50
C VAL A 37 6.85 -5.65 1.01
N THR A 38 7.86 -6.37 0.51
CA THR A 38 7.84 -6.89 -0.85
C THR A 38 6.88 -8.07 -0.97
N ALA A 39 6.44 -8.38 -2.18
CA ALA A 39 5.63 -9.56 -2.44
C ALA A 39 6.33 -10.86 -2.02
N GLN A 40 7.65 -10.93 -2.22
CA GLN A 40 8.43 -12.10 -1.83
C GLN A 40 8.53 -12.26 -0.32
N GLN A 41 8.72 -11.16 0.42
CA GLN A 41 8.73 -11.20 1.88
C GLN A 41 7.37 -11.64 2.42
N LEU A 42 6.29 -11.12 1.85
CA LEU A 42 4.94 -11.49 2.24
C LEU A 42 4.67 -12.98 1.98
N TRP A 43 5.08 -13.46 0.83
CA TRP A 43 4.99 -14.88 0.49
C TRP A 43 5.78 -15.76 1.47
N GLY A 44 6.99 -15.35 1.84
CA GLY A 44 7.82 -16.04 2.83
C GLY A 44 7.10 -16.19 4.17
N ARG A 45 6.44 -15.14 4.63
CA ARG A 45 5.67 -15.16 5.89
C ARG A 45 4.45 -16.07 5.80
N LEU A 46 3.75 -16.04 4.67
CA LEU A 46 2.63 -16.97 4.43
C LEU A 46 3.09 -18.43 4.47
N ARG A 47 4.26 -18.73 3.92
CA ARG A 47 4.84 -20.07 3.99
C ARG A 47 5.18 -20.49 5.42
N GLU A 48 5.70 -19.59 6.22
CA GLU A 48 5.98 -19.83 7.64
C GLU A 48 4.71 -20.20 8.41
N ARG A 49 3.57 -19.68 7.97
CA ARG A 49 2.25 -20.00 8.54
C ARG A 49 1.57 -21.18 7.83
N GLU A 50 2.35 -21.97 7.11
CA GLU A 50 1.89 -23.16 6.40
C GLU A 50 0.78 -22.88 5.37
N SER A 51 0.69 -21.66 4.86
CA SER A 51 -0.24 -21.32 3.78
C SER A 51 0.21 -21.96 2.47
N ALA A 52 -0.74 -22.52 1.74
CA ALA A 52 -0.50 -23.09 0.41
C ALA A 52 -0.54 -22.03 -0.71
N THR A 53 -0.62 -20.74 -0.37
CA THR A 53 -0.68 -19.65 -1.34
C THR A 53 0.66 -19.50 -2.06
N GLY A 54 0.64 -19.61 -3.39
CA GLY A 54 1.84 -19.47 -4.22
C GLY A 54 2.22 -18.01 -4.46
N LEU A 55 3.47 -17.77 -4.84
CA LEU A 55 4.01 -16.43 -5.10
C LEU A 55 3.23 -15.70 -6.20
N ALA A 56 2.87 -16.40 -7.29
CA ALA A 56 2.09 -15.80 -8.37
C ALA A 56 0.71 -15.31 -7.88
N THR A 57 0.08 -16.04 -6.98
CA THR A 57 -1.19 -15.64 -6.37
C THR A 57 -1.02 -14.41 -5.49
N VAL A 58 0.09 -14.31 -4.75
CA VAL A 58 0.42 -13.13 -3.95
C VAL A 58 0.53 -11.91 -4.86
N TYR A 59 1.29 -11.99 -5.95
CA TYR A 59 1.44 -10.88 -6.90
C TYR A 59 0.11 -10.46 -7.51
N ARG A 60 -0.71 -11.42 -7.98
CA ARG A 60 -2.03 -11.11 -8.56
C ARG A 60 -2.96 -10.46 -7.56
N THR A 61 -2.94 -10.95 -6.32
CA THR A 61 -3.77 -10.39 -5.24
C THR A 61 -3.34 -8.97 -4.93
N LEU A 62 -2.04 -8.72 -4.76
CA LEU A 62 -1.51 -7.38 -4.49
C LEU A 62 -1.83 -6.41 -5.64
N ALA A 63 -1.79 -6.86 -6.88
CA ALA A 63 -2.15 -6.03 -8.03
C ALA A 63 -3.63 -5.61 -7.97
N ILE A 64 -4.53 -6.54 -7.66
CA ILE A 64 -5.97 -6.24 -7.51
C ILE A 64 -6.20 -5.27 -6.34
N LEU A 65 -5.58 -5.54 -5.19
CA LEU A 65 -5.72 -4.70 -4.00
C LEU A 65 -5.16 -3.28 -4.23
N SER A 66 -4.07 -3.16 -4.96
CA SER A 66 -3.49 -1.88 -5.35
C SER A 66 -4.41 -1.11 -6.30
N GLU A 67 -4.93 -1.77 -7.32
CA GLU A 67 -5.86 -1.16 -8.28
C GLU A 67 -7.12 -0.63 -7.59
N LYS A 68 -7.61 -1.34 -6.58
CA LYS A 68 -8.82 -0.98 -5.84
C LYS A 68 -8.56 -0.05 -4.65
N GLY A 69 -7.32 0.38 -4.46
CA GLY A 69 -6.98 1.33 -3.39
C GLY A 69 -6.99 0.73 -1.98
N VAL A 70 -6.88 -0.58 -1.85
CA VAL A 70 -6.81 -1.27 -0.55
C VAL A 70 -5.40 -1.24 0.00
N VAL A 71 -4.40 -1.33 -0.87
CA VAL A 71 -2.98 -1.26 -0.51
C VAL A 71 -2.26 -0.17 -1.27
N ASP A 72 -1.27 0.42 -0.64
CA ASP A 72 -0.32 1.32 -1.29
C ASP A 72 0.85 0.53 -1.88
N VAL A 73 1.31 0.97 -3.03
CA VAL A 73 2.54 0.47 -3.65
C VAL A 73 3.59 1.58 -3.52
N LEU A 74 4.69 1.27 -2.88
CA LEU A 74 5.78 2.19 -2.62
C LEU A 74 7.04 1.70 -3.35
N SER A 75 7.72 2.61 -4.05
CA SER A 75 8.95 2.29 -4.76
C SER A 75 10.15 2.75 -3.95
N HIS A 76 10.98 1.82 -3.52
CA HIS A 76 12.22 2.10 -2.82
C HIS A 76 13.40 2.22 -3.78
N HIS A 77 14.53 2.67 -3.23
CA HIS A 77 15.78 2.75 -3.96
C HIS A 77 16.14 1.41 -4.59
N GLY A 78 16.48 1.41 -5.88
CA GLY A 78 16.73 0.18 -6.63
C GLY A 78 15.52 -0.38 -7.38
N GLY A 79 14.38 0.31 -7.35
CA GLY A 79 13.17 -0.09 -8.10
C GLY A 79 12.34 -1.18 -7.43
N GLU A 80 12.67 -1.56 -6.20
CA GLU A 80 11.93 -2.56 -5.45
C GLU A 80 10.55 -2.03 -5.07
N GLN A 81 9.50 -2.77 -5.41
CA GLN A 81 8.13 -2.42 -5.04
C GLN A 81 7.76 -3.06 -3.71
N CYS A 82 7.27 -2.24 -2.80
CA CYS A 82 6.78 -2.66 -1.50
C CYS A 82 5.31 -2.31 -1.34
N TYR A 83 4.62 -3.07 -0.52
CA TYR A 83 3.17 -2.97 -0.35
C TYR A 83 2.84 -2.74 1.11
N ARG A 84 1.81 -1.96 1.34
CA ARG A 84 1.33 -1.62 2.67
C ARG A 84 -0.18 -1.47 2.66
N LEU A 85 -0.83 -2.00 3.70
CA LEU A 85 -2.25 -1.74 3.90
C LEU A 85 -2.44 -0.24 4.18
N CYS A 86 -3.32 0.42 3.43
CA CYS A 86 -3.57 1.85 3.58
C CYS A 86 -4.99 2.13 4.05
N GLY A 87 -5.20 3.36 4.57
CA GLY A 87 -6.52 3.86 4.89
C GLY A 87 -7.29 4.31 3.64
N ASP A 88 -8.58 4.57 3.81
CA ASP A 88 -9.47 5.02 2.74
C ASP A 88 -9.27 6.50 2.37
N GLU A 89 -8.69 7.28 3.27
CA GLU A 89 -8.52 8.72 3.08
C GLU A 89 -7.31 9.04 2.21
N HIS A 90 -7.39 10.16 1.52
CA HIS A 90 -6.28 10.69 0.74
C HIS A 90 -5.07 10.93 1.64
N HIS A 91 -3.94 10.38 1.26
CA HIS A 91 -2.70 10.50 2.04
C HIS A 91 -1.48 10.44 1.13
N HIS A 92 -0.37 10.87 1.68
CA HIS A 92 0.96 10.82 1.06
C HIS A 92 1.91 10.09 2.00
N HIS A 93 3.12 9.83 1.54
CA HIS A 93 4.10 9.05 2.29
C HIS A 93 5.43 9.78 2.44
N LEU A 94 6.00 9.66 3.64
CA LEU A 94 7.42 9.94 3.90
C LEU A 94 8.13 8.59 4.01
N LEU A 95 9.18 8.41 3.24
CA LEU A 95 9.96 7.16 3.19
C LEU A 95 11.39 7.44 3.62
N CYS A 96 11.89 6.64 4.55
CA CYS A 96 13.32 6.66 4.87
C CYS A 96 14.07 5.74 3.91
N GLU A 97 15.01 6.31 3.17
CA GLU A 97 15.78 5.53 2.20
C GLU A 97 16.79 4.58 2.84
N ARG A 98 17.06 4.74 4.14
CA ARG A 98 18.02 3.89 4.85
C ARG A 98 17.36 2.74 5.60
N CYS A 99 16.34 3.01 6.43
CA CYS A 99 15.68 1.98 7.24
C CYS A 99 14.32 1.54 6.70
N HIS A 100 13.86 2.15 5.61
CA HIS A 100 12.58 1.87 4.96
C HIS A 100 11.35 2.21 5.81
N ARG A 101 11.50 2.99 6.88
CA ARG A 101 10.37 3.49 7.65
C ARG A 101 9.43 4.29 6.74
N VAL A 102 8.13 4.02 6.86
CA VAL A 102 7.09 4.72 6.11
C VAL A 102 6.16 5.44 7.08
N VAL A 103 5.88 6.71 6.81
CA VAL A 103 4.92 7.50 7.58
C VAL A 103 3.86 8.04 6.64
N GLU A 104 2.59 7.81 6.97
CA GLU A 104 1.49 8.42 6.24
C GLU A 104 1.32 9.88 6.65
N VAL A 105 1.15 10.74 5.65
CA VAL A 105 0.85 12.16 5.83
C VAL A 105 -0.52 12.43 5.24
N GLN A 106 -1.49 12.71 6.09
CA GLN A 106 -2.87 12.95 5.66
C GLN A 106 -3.11 14.38 5.19
N GLN A 107 -2.31 15.30 5.67
CA GLN A 107 -2.42 16.70 5.27
C GLN A 107 -1.92 16.87 3.84
N CYS A 108 -2.75 17.47 3.01
CA CYS A 108 -2.39 17.77 1.63
C CYS A 108 -2.67 19.25 1.32
N GLY A 109 -1.64 20.00 1.00
CA GLY A 109 -1.74 21.40 0.57
C GLY A 109 -1.50 21.59 -0.92
N LEU A 110 -1.63 20.52 -1.71
CA LEU A 110 -1.24 20.51 -3.13
C LEU A 110 -2.40 20.62 -4.12
N ASP A 111 -3.65 20.62 -3.66
CA ASP A 111 -4.82 20.56 -4.53
C ASP A 111 -4.84 21.70 -5.56
N ASP A 112 -4.58 22.92 -5.13
CA ASP A 112 -4.57 24.09 -6.02
C ASP A 112 -3.45 23.98 -7.05
N TRP A 113 -2.27 23.58 -6.62
CA TRP A 113 -1.13 23.39 -7.51
C TRP A 113 -1.38 22.27 -8.54
N VAL A 114 -1.92 21.14 -8.08
CA VAL A 114 -2.26 20.00 -8.95
C VAL A 114 -3.29 20.41 -10.00
N THR A 115 -4.35 21.09 -9.58
CA THR A 115 -5.42 21.58 -10.49
C THR A 115 -4.85 22.54 -11.52
N ALA A 116 -4.02 23.50 -11.10
CA ALA A 116 -3.41 24.47 -12.00
C ALA A 116 -2.45 23.81 -12.98
N ALA A 117 -1.62 22.87 -12.52
CA ALA A 117 -0.70 22.13 -13.38
C ALA A 117 -1.45 21.29 -14.42
N ALA A 118 -2.48 20.58 -14.01
CA ALA A 118 -3.30 19.77 -14.90
C ALA A 118 -3.96 20.64 -15.98
N LYS A 119 -4.59 21.73 -15.57
CA LYS A 119 -5.28 22.66 -16.46
C LYS A 119 -4.35 23.26 -17.51
N ARG A 120 -3.13 23.63 -17.10
CA ARG A 120 -2.10 24.19 -18.00
C ARG A 120 -1.79 23.27 -19.16
N HIS A 121 -1.89 21.96 -18.97
CA HIS A 121 -1.57 20.94 -19.96
C HIS A 121 -2.81 20.24 -20.53
N GLY A 122 -4.00 20.74 -20.28
CA GLY A 122 -5.25 20.20 -20.82
C GLY A 122 -5.73 18.93 -20.13
N PHE A 123 -5.33 18.72 -18.88
CA PHE A 123 -5.75 17.56 -18.09
C PHE A 123 -6.79 17.96 -17.04
N VAL A 124 -7.60 16.98 -16.65
CA VAL A 124 -8.43 17.06 -15.45
C VAL A 124 -7.82 16.07 -14.45
N ALA A 125 -7.31 16.59 -13.34
CA ALA A 125 -6.70 15.75 -12.33
C ALA A 125 -7.79 14.97 -11.56
N THR A 126 -7.70 13.65 -11.57
CA THR A 126 -8.62 12.78 -10.82
C THR A 126 -8.03 12.29 -9.51
N ASN A 127 -6.71 12.29 -9.40
CA ASN A 127 -5.98 11.88 -8.20
C ASN A 127 -4.52 12.36 -8.32
N HIS A 128 -3.82 12.38 -7.20
CA HIS A 128 -2.38 12.62 -7.19
C HIS A 128 -1.74 11.84 -6.04
N ARG A 129 -0.47 11.52 -6.21
CA ARG A 129 0.34 10.82 -5.20
C ARG A 129 1.64 11.58 -5.00
N VAL A 130 2.08 11.65 -3.75
CA VAL A 130 3.36 12.24 -3.39
C VAL A 130 4.09 11.28 -2.46
N GLU A 131 5.31 10.96 -2.82
CA GLU A 131 6.24 10.24 -1.97
C GLU A 131 7.43 11.15 -1.71
N ILE A 132 7.69 11.41 -0.45
CA ILE A 132 8.84 12.22 -0.04
C ILE A 132 9.90 11.26 0.50
N VAL A 133 11.04 11.22 -0.14
CA VAL A 133 12.14 10.32 0.21
C VAL A 133 13.21 11.11 0.94
N GLY A 134 13.67 10.59 2.08
CA GLY A 134 14.70 11.26 2.88
C GLY A 134 15.24 10.34 3.97
N LEU A 135 15.72 10.93 5.04
CA LEU A 135 16.25 10.20 6.20
C LEU A 135 15.41 10.52 7.43
N CYS A 136 14.98 9.50 8.14
CA CYS A 136 14.26 9.67 9.39
C CYS A 136 15.22 10.15 10.51
N ALA A 137 14.65 10.56 11.63
CA ALA A 137 15.42 11.11 12.76
C ALA A 137 16.52 10.15 13.25
N ASP A 138 16.27 8.84 13.18
CA ASP A 138 17.23 7.82 13.63
C ASP A 138 18.33 7.51 12.61
N CYS A 139 18.15 7.93 11.35
CA CYS A 139 19.07 7.61 10.25
C CYS A 139 19.88 8.81 9.75
N ARG A 140 19.50 10.01 10.12
CA ARG A 140 20.20 11.24 9.71
C ARG A 140 21.48 11.48 10.51
#